data_61e6417932ba46a4ca0ec0ef80072268
#
_entry.id   61e6417932ba46a4ca0ec0ef80072268
#
_cell.length_a   1.000
_cell.length_b   1.000
_cell.length_c   1.000
_cell.angle_alpha   90.00
_cell.angle_beta   90.00
_cell.angle_gamma   90.00
#
_symmetry.space_group_name_H-M   'P 1'
#
loop_
_entity.id
_entity.type
_entity.pdbx_description
1 polymer ?
#
loop_
_entity_poly.entity_id
_entity_poly.type
_entity_poly.pdbx_seq_one_letter_code
_entity_poly.pdbx_strand_id
1 'polypeptide(L)'
;MRKKVVSAILCASMVAGMVVIPGVAVKADDKKLIGVTMPTKDLQRWNQDGENMKKELEAAGYEVDLQYASNDVSTQVSQLENQVANGCDLLVVASIDGSSLGEPLKQAKEAGIPVISYDRLLM
;
A
#
# COMPACT_ATOMS: atom_id res chain seq x y z
N MET A 1 -37.80 18.94 46.15
CA MET A 1 -38.19 19.02 44.76
C MET A 1 -37.15 19.62 43.88
N ARG A 2 -36.61 20.66 44.30
CA ARG A 2 -35.62 21.32 43.46
C ARG A 2 -34.41 20.55 43.26
N LYS A 3 -34.12 19.66 44.12
CA LYS A 3 -32.89 18.91 44.02
C LYS A 3 -32.80 18.06 42.81
N LYS A 4 -33.88 17.66 42.28
CA LYS A 4 -33.88 16.80 41.13
C LYS A 4 -33.30 17.45 39.91
N VAL A 5 -33.42 18.71 39.83
CA VAL A 5 -32.92 19.44 38.68
C VAL A 5 -31.42 19.38 38.61
N VAL A 6 -30.78 19.33 39.70
CA VAL A 6 -29.33 19.29 39.73
C VAL A 6 -28.77 18.03 39.16
N SER A 7 -29.46 16.93 39.36
CA SER A 7 -28.95 15.64 38.81
C SER A 7 -28.90 15.61 37.32
N ALA A 8 -29.81 16.26 36.68
CA ALA A 8 -29.88 16.22 35.25
C ALA A 8 -28.67 16.88 34.59
N ILE A 9 -28.13 17.84 35.23
CA ILE A 9 -27.01 18.57 34.66
C ILE A 9 -25.75 17.76 34.62
N LEU A 10 -25.57 16.91 35.60
CA LEU A 10 -24.40 16.09 35.70
C LEU A 10 -24.30 15.09 34.55
N CYS A 11 -25.41 14.55 34.14
CA CYS A 11 -25.40 13.59 33.07
C CYS A 11 -24.94 14.18 31.75
N ALA A 12 -25.27 15.41 31.51
CA ALA A 12 -24.91 16.04 30.26
C ALA A 12 -23.42 16.23 30.09
N SER A 13 -22.76 16.52 31.18
CA SER A 13 -21.32 16.77 31.08
C SER A 13 -20.51 15.51 30.78
N MET A 14 -21.00 14.38 31.17
CA MET A 14 -20.27 13.15 30.91
C MET A 14 -20.31 12.74 29.46
N VAL A 15 -21.36 13.06 28.79
CA VAL A 15 -21.50 12.71 27.39
C VAL A 15 -20.45 13.40 26.54
N ALA A 16 -20.14 14.61 26.89
CA ALA A 16 -19.18 15.37 26.11
C ALA A 16 -17.78 14.78 26.12
N GLY A 17 -17.41 14.16 27.22
CA GLY A 17 -16.07 13.60 27.32
C GLY A 17 -15.83 12.40 26.43
N MET A 18 -16.86 11.70 26.09
CA MET A 18 -16.70 10.48 25.30
C MET A 18 -16.52 10.72 23.82
N VAL A 19 -16.95 11.85 23.38
CA VAL A 19 -16.91 12.14 21.93
C VAL A 19 -15.48 12.25 21.43
N VAL A 20 -14.58 12.63 22.27
CA VAL A 20 -13.21 12.88 21.87
C VAL A 20 -12.48 11.60 21.51
N ILE A 21 -12.83 10.54 22.18
CA ILE A 21 -12.05 9.31 22.09
C ILE A 21 -12.20 8.58 20.75
N PRO A 22 -13.37 8.50 20.17
CA PRO A 22 -13.55 7.68 18.96
C PRO A 22 -12.71 8.13 17.78
N GLY A 23 -12.44 9.40 17.68
CA GLY A 23 -11.71 9.91 16.54
C GLY A 23 -10.27 9.44 16.44
N VAL A 24 -9.72 9.04 17.56
CA VAL A 24 -8.31 8.61 17.58
C VAL A 24 -8.13 7.18 17.11
N ALA A 25 -9.11 6.34 17.34
CA ALA A 25 -9.00 4.93 17.03
C ALA A 25 -8.95 4.63 15.53
N VAL A 26 -9.46 5.54 14.71
CA VAL A 26 -9.60 5.30 13.27
C VAL A 26 -8.26 5.20 12.56
N LYS A 27 -7.20 5.76 13.11
CA LYS A 27 -5.92 5.85 12.41
C LYS A 27 -5.00 4.65 12.59
N ALA A 28 -5.40 3.69 13.38
CA ALA A 28 -4.55 2.56 13.69
C ALA A 28 -4.36 1.59 12.53
N ASP A 29 -5.27 1.60 11.54
CA ASP A 29 -5.28 0.60 10.48
C ASP A 29 -4.71 1.10 9.15
N ASP A 30 -4.09 2.26 9.15
CA ASP A 30 -3.64 2.90 7.91
C ASP A 30 -2.22 2.42 7.54
N LYS A 31 -2.12 1.19 7.07
CA LYS A 31 -0.85 0.65 6.61
C LYS A 31 -0.56 1.10 5.19
N LYS A 32 0.71 1.34 4.91
CA LYS A 32 1.18 1.64 3.56
C LYS A 32 1.22 0.37 2.73
N LEU A 33 0.76 0.46 1.50
CA LEU A 33 0.75 -0.64 0.55
C LEU A 33 1.90 -0.50 -0.43
N ILE A 34 2.71 -1.54 -0.56
CA ILE A 34 3.84 -1.56 -1.48
C ILE A 34 3.57 -2.58 -2.57
N GLY A 35 3.57 -2.14 -3.82
CA GLY A 35 3.46 -3.02 -4.96
C GLY A 35 4.85 -3.50 -5.39
N VAL A 36 5.00 -4.79 -5.58
CA VAL A 36 6.25 -5.42 -6.04
C VAL A 36 5.94 -6.25 -7.28
N THR A 37 6.65 -5.99 -8.36
CA THR A 37 6.48 -6.72 -9.61
C THR A 37 7.79 -7.36 -10.03
N MET A 38 7.79 -8.68 -10.14
CA MET A 38 8.93 -9.50 -10.56
C MET A 38 8.69 -10.10 -11.94
N PRO A 39 9.75 -10.36 -12.73
CA PRO A 39 9.59 -10.87 -14.10
C PRO A 39 8.89 -12.21 -14.18
N THR A 40 9.28 -13.15 -13.35
CA THR A 40 8.73 -14.51 -13.39
C THR A 40 8.98 -15.23 -12.06
N LYS A 41 8.11 -16.20 -11.78
CA LYS A 41 8.27 -17.09 -10.64
C LYS A 41 9.13 -18.32 -10.95
N ASP A 42 9.34 -18.60 -12.21
CA ASP A 42 10.03 -19.82 -12.66
C ASP A 42 11.52 -19.81 -12.36
N LEU A 43 12.12 -18.63 -12.30
CA LEU A 43 13.50 -18.50 -11.90
C LEU A 43 13.59 -18.38 -10.38
N GLN A 44 14.35 -19.28 -9.78
CA GLN A 44 14.52 -19.34 -8.33
C GLN A 44 14.92 -17.98 -7.74
N ARG A 45 15.80 -17.26 -8.42
CA ARG A 45 16.24 -15.94 -8.00
C ARG A 45 15.07 -14.99 -7.76
N TRP A 46 14.21 -14.81 -8.77
CA TRP A 46 13.08 -13.88 -8.66
C TRP A 46 12.07 -14.31 -7.61
N ASN A 47 11.86 -15.61 -7.51
CA ASN A 47 10.99 -16.19 -6.49
C ASN A 47 11.51 -15.87 -5.09
N GLN A 48 12.79 -16.14 -4.84
CA GLN A 48 13.42 -15.89 -3.54
C GLN A 48 13.48 -14.39 -3.22
N ASP A 49 13.87 -13.56 -4.19
CA ASP A 49 13.95 -12.12 -3.99
C ASP A 49 12.57 -11.53 -3.66
N GLY A 50 11.55 -11.93 -4.41
CA GLY A 50 10.19 -11.46 -4.18
C GLY A 50 9.65 -11.88 -2.81
N GLU A 51 9.80 -13.14 -2.45
CA GLU A 51 9.32 -13.63 -1.15
C GLU A 51 10.08 -13.02 0.02
N ASN A 52 11.39 -12.86 -0.11
CA ASN A 52 12.19 -12.20 0.93
C ASN A 52 11.79 -10.73 1.08
N MET A 53 11.63 -10.03 -0.04
CA MET A 53 11.21 -8.63 -0.02
C MET A 53 9.85 -8.48 0.65
N LYS A 54 8.90 -9.32 0.30
CA LYS A 54 7.58 -9.34 0.93
C LYS A 54 7.68 -9.56 2.43
N LYS A 55 8.43 -10.58 2.84
CA LYS A 55 8.61 -10.93 4.25
C LYS A 55 9.20 -9.76 5.05
N GLU A 56 10.26 -9.15 4.53
CA GLU A 56 10.94 -8.06 5.23
C GLU A 56 10.04 -6.80 5.31
N LEU A 57 9.34 -6.48 4.24
CA LEU A 57 8.43 -5.34 4.24
C LEU A 57 7.24 -5.55 5.16
N GLU A 58 6.66 -6.74 5.18
CA GLU A 58 5.57 -7.06 6.12
C GLU A 58 6.05 -7.01 7.57
N ALA A 59 7.26 -7.48 7.85
CA ALA A 59 7.87 -7.39 9.18
C ALA A 59 8.09 -5.93 9.60
N ALA A 60 8.31 -5.03 8.65
CA ALA A 60 8.44 -3.60 8.90
C ALA A 60 7.10 -2.86 9.05
N GLY A 61 5.97 -3.56 8.90
CA GLY A 61 4.64 -2.99 9.10
C GLY A 61 3.92 -2.55 7.84
N TYR A 62 4.42 -2.91 6.66
CA TYR A 62 3.77 -2.61 5.39
C TYR A 62 2.86 -3.74 4.92
N GLU A 63 1.91 -3.43 4.06
CA GLU A 63 1.23 -4.42 3.25
C GLU A 63 1.95 -4.54 1.91
N VAL A 64 1.99 -5.74 1.34
CA VAL A 64 2.73 -5.99 0.09
C VAL A 64 1.84 -6.72 -0.91
N ASP A 65 1.74 -6.13 -2.09
CA ASP A 65 1.13 -6.74 -3.26
C ASP A 65 2.25 -7.24 -4.18
N LEU A 66 2.58 -8.52 -4.07
CA LEU A 66 3.65 -9.15 -4.84
C LEU A 66 3.07 -9.87 -6.06
N GLN A 67 3.52 -9.46 -7.25
CA GLN A 67 3.08 -10.01 -8.52
C GLN A 67 4.27 -10.55 -9.33
N TYR A 68 4.02 -11.62 -10.08
CA TYR A 68 4.97 -12.20 -11.01
C TYR A 68 4.36 -12.18 -12.40
N ALA A 69 5.09 -11.69 -13.38
CA ALA A 69 4.55 -11.40 -14.70
C ALA A 69 4.73 -12.54 -15.72
N SER A 70 5.26 -13.69 -15.31
CA SER A 70 5.47 -14.86 -16.17
C SER A 70 6.27 -14.54 -17.44
N ASN A 71 7.22 -13.63 -17.36
CA ASN A 71 8.02 -13.11 -18.47
C ASN A 71 7.20 -12.50 -19.60
N ASP A 72 5.97 -12.10 -19.33
CA ASP A 72 5.10 -11.44 -20.30
C ASP A 72 5.03 -9.95 -19.99
N VAL A 73 5.50 -9.13 -20.91
CA VAL A 73 5.53 -7.67 -20.77
C VAL A 73 4.13 -7.10 -20.60
N SER A 74 3.15 -7.57 -21.37
CA SER A 74 1.79 -7.07 -21.27
C SER A 74 1.16 -7.39 -19.93
N THR A 75 1.48 -8.54 -19.37
CA THR A 75 1.06 -8.91 -18.01
C THR A 75 1.68 -7.97 -16.98
N GLN A 76 2.96 -7.66 -17.12
CA GLN A 76 3.63 -6.75 -16.19
C GLN A 76 3.04 -5.34 -16.26
N VAL A 77 2.75 -4.85 -17.46
CA VAL A 77 2.06 -3.56 -17.64
C VAL A 77 0.74 -3.54 -16.90
N SER A 78 -0.09 -4.56 -17.10
CA SER A 78 -1.40 -4.67 -16.44
C SER A 78 -1.28 -4.75 -14.92
N GLN A 79 -0.30 -5.48 -14.41
CA GLN A 79 -0.05 -5.58 -12.97
C GLN A 79 0.30 -4.23 -12.36
N LEU A 80 1.17 -3.48 -13.03
CA LEU A 80 1.56 -2.14 -12.57
C LEU A 80 0.37 -1.17 -12.61
N GLU A 81 -0.41 -1.20 -13.67
CA GLU A 81 -1.62 -0.37 -13.78
C GLU A 81 -2.60 -0.69 -12.64
N ASN A 82 -2.78 -1.97 -12.33
CA ASN A 82 -3.64 -2.40 -11.22
C ASN A 82 -3.08 -1.94 -9.87
N GLN A 83 -1.77 -2.01 -9.67
CA GLN A 83 -1.14 -1.54 -8.43
C GLN A 83 -1.30 -0.04 -8.25
N VAL A 84 -1.17 0.74 -9.32
CA VAL A 84 -1.46 2.18 -9.29
C VAL A 84 -2.93 2.42 -8.93
N ALA A 85 -3.85 1.72 -9.57
CA ALA A 85 -5.29 1.87 -9.33
C ALA A 85 -5.69 1.46 -7.92
N ASN A 86 -5.01 0.48 -7.34
CA ASN A 86 -5.25 0.02 -5.97
C ASN A 86 -4.67 0.96 -4.91
N GLY A 87 -3.98 2.00 -5.33
CA GLY A 87 -3.46 3.01 -4.42
C GLY A 87 -2.20 2.60 -3.68
N CYS A 88 -1.33 1.81 -4.33
CA CYS A 88 -0.02 1.55 -3.76
C CYS A 88 0.73 2.83 -3.45
N ASP A 89 1.39 2.87 -2.32
CA ASP A 89 2.17 4.03 -1.87
C ASP A 89 3.57 4.06 -2.45
N LEU A 90 4.07 2.91 -2.90
CA LEU A 90 5.39 2.72 -3.49
C LEU A 90 5.34 1.52 -4.43
N LEU A 91 6.06 1.59 -5.54
CA LEU A 91 6.24 0.47 -6.46
C LEU A 91 7.70 0.05 -6.52
N VAL A 92 7.96 -1.25 -6.43
CA VAL A 92 9.26 -1.85 -6.67
C VAL A 92 9.15 -2.71 -7.91
N VAL A 93 9.92 -2.39 -8.94
CA VAL A 93 9.76 -2.99 -10.27
C VAL A 93 11.08 -3.64 -10.72
N ALA A 94 11.07 -4.95 -10.88
CA ALA A 94 12.10 -5.67 -11.61
C ALA A 94 11.56 -5.90 -13.04
N SER A 95 11.92 -5.05 -13.98
CA SER A 95 11.33 -5.04 -15.31
C SER A 95 11.75 -6.24 -16.17
N ILE A 96 10.81 -6.74 -16.96
CA ILE A 96 11.12 -7.66 -18.06
C ILE A 96 11.80 -6.86 -19.16
N ASP A 97 11.19 -5.75 -19.56
CA ASP A 97 11.72 -4.79 -20.51
C ASP A 97 11.45 -3.38 -19.99
N GLY A 98 12.52 -2.69 -19.60
CA GLY A 98 12.41 -1.35 -19.00
C GLY A 98 11.84 -0.28 -19.92
N SER A 99 11.95 -0.47 -21.23
CA SER A 99 11.43 0.50 -22.21
C SER A 99 9.94 0.34 -22.47
N SER A 100 9.35 -0.78 -22.09
CA SER A 100 7.94 -1.09 -22.37
C SER A 100 6.98 -0.66 -21.24
N LEU A 101 7.50 -0.14 -20.15
CA LEU A 101 6.70 0.20 -18.97
C LEU A 101 6.37 1.70 -18.88
N GLY A 102 6.57 2.44 -19.98
CA GLY A 102 6.39 3.89 -19.98
C GLY A 102 5.01 4.36 -19.51
N GLU A 103 3.95 3.73 -19.97
CA GLU A 103 2.59 4.15 -19.64
C GLU A 103 2.25 3.93 -18.14
N PRO A 104 2.43 2.73 -17.56
CA PRO A 104 2.15 2.55 -16.14
C PRO A 104 3.07 3.39 -15.25
N LEU A 105 4.31 3.62 -15.65
CA LEU A 105 5.22 4.48 -14.89
C LEU A 105 4.78 5.95 -14.93
N LYS A 106 4.25 6.40 -16.06
CA LYS A 106 3.66 7.73 -16.18
C LYS A 106 2.45 7.87 -15.25
N GLN A 107 1.57 6.88 -15.25
CA GLN A 107 0.42 6.86 -14.35
C GLN A 107 0.85 6.91 -12.87
N ALA A 108 1.87 6.15 -12.51
CA ALA A 108 2.42 6.19 -11.15
C ALA A 108 2.93 7.57 -10.78
N LYS A 109 3.65 8.21 -11.70
CA LYS A 109 4.16 9.58 -11.50
C LYS A 109 3.02 10.57 -11.32
N GLU A 110 1.99 10.50 -12.14
CA GLU A 110 0.83 11.39 -12.06
C GLU A 110 0.06 11.19 -10.75
N ALA A 111 0.04 9.97 -10.22
CA ALA A 111 -0.55 9.64 -8.94
C ALA A 111 0.36 9.97 -7.75
N GLY A 112 1.57 10.44 -7.97
CA GLY A 112 2.52 10.75 -6.92
C GLY A 112 3.14 9.51 -6.25
N ILE A 113 3.15 8.37 -6.94
CA ILE A 113 3.68 7.11 -6.42
C ILE A 113 5.15 6.98 -6.81
N PRO A 114 6.09 6.95 -5.85
CA PRO A 114 7.49 6.71 -6.17
C PRO A 114 7.72 5.29 -6.66
N VAL A 115 8.71 5.13 -7.54
CA VAL A 115 9.06 3.84 -8.16
C VAL A 115 10.53 3.55 -7.91
N ILE A 116 10.80 2.35 -7.43
CA ILE A 116 12.16 1.82 -7.26
C ILE A 116 12.41 0.79 -8.36
N SER A 117 13.45 1.02 -9.13
CA SER A 117 13.94 0.08 -10.13
C SER A 117 14.82 -0.96 -9.42
N TYR A 118 14.41 -2.22 -9.46
CA TYR A 118 15.13 -3.31 -8.84
C TYR A 118 15.86 -4.14 -9.85
N ASP A 119 17.18 -4.30 -9.71
CA ASP A 119 18.07 -5.10 -10.55
C ASP A 119 18.22 -4.62 -12.00
N ARG A 120 17.16 -4.12 -12.61
CA ARG A 120 17.16 -3.67 -14.01
C ARG A 120 16.67 -2.24 -14.12
N LEU A 121 17.33 -1.45 -14.96
CA LEU A 121 16.97 -0.05 -15.14
C LEU A 121 15.63 0.11 -15.88
N LEU A 122 14.90 1.13 -15.49
CA LEU A 122 13.72 1.63 -16.19
C LEU A 122 14.15 2.80 -17.07
N MET A 123 13.69 2.82 -18.33
CA MET A 123 14.07 3.85 -19.31
C MET A 123 12.88 4.63 -19.80
#